data_33787d1e989836c5e9f6efb95f0dea2e
#
_entry.id   33787d1e989836c5e9f6efb95f0dea2e
#
_cell.length_a   1.000
_cell.length_b   1.000
_cell.length_c   1.000
_cell.angle_alpha   90.00
_cell.angle_beta   90.00
_cell.angle_gamma   90.00
#
_symmetry.space_group_name_H-M   'P 1'
#
loop_
_entity.id
_entity.type
_entity.pdbx_description
1 polymer ?
#
loop_
_entity_poly.entity_id
_entity_poly.type
_entity_poly.pdbx_seq_one_letter_code
_entity_poly.pdbx_strand_id
1 'polypeptide(L)'
;MNDKERMERALPLLLRMKDCVRKSRMRSDDNGKTFLVLSSLSEYQSRIGRPATVSEIAHITGLALPNVSRLLTPIEQQGLIERVKEGRSVSIIITEQGNAVLADQRDVMLEGLGRALGELGDDELEAYFAITE
;
A
#
# COMPACT_ATOMS: atom_id res chain seq x y z
N MET A 1 -12.96 21.84 -17.39
CA MET A 1 -13.56 20.78 -16.54
C MET A 1 -13.30 21.13 -15.09
N ASN A 2 -14.36 21.24 -14.29
CA ASN A 2 -14.23 21.53 -12.87
C ASN A 2 -13.94 20.25 -12.05
N ASP A 3 -13.62 20.41 -10.78
CA ASP A 3 -13.24 19.29 -9.92
C ASP A 3 -14.37 18.28 -9.72
N LYS A 4 -15.62 18.76 -9.67
CA LYS A 4 -16.78 17.89 -9.55
C LYS A 4 -16.93 16.98 -10.77
N GLU A 5 -16.81 17.54 -11.98
CA GLU A 5 -16.87 16.76 -13.22
C GLU A 5 -15.75 15.75 -13.33
N ARG A 6 -14.55 16.13 -12.89
CA ARG A 6 -13.39 15.20 -12.83
C ARG A 6 -13.68 14.04 -11.91
N MET A 7 -14.22 14.32 -10.72
CA MET A 7 -14.56 13.27 -9.76
C MET A 7 -15.68 12.37 -10.24
N GLU A 8 -16.71 12.91 -10.87
CA GLU A 8 -17.81 12.13 -11.45
C GLU A 8 -17.31 11.16 -12.52
N ARG A 9 -16.34 11.58 -13.33
CA ARG A 9 -15.72 10.70 -14.35
C ARG A 9 -14.73 9.71 -13.76
N ALA A 10 -14.00 10.10 -12.73
CA ALA A 10 -12.99 9.25 -12.08
C ALA A 10 -13.59 8.20 -11.17
N LEU A 11 -14.73 8.49 -10.53
CA LEU A 11 -15.30 7.64 -9.50
C LEU A 11 -15.56 6.19 -9.95
N PRO A 12 -16.17 5.93 -11.12
CA PRO A 12 -16.36 4.55 -11.57
C PRO A 12 -15.05 3.79 -11.77
N LEU A 13 -14.01 4.46 -12.26
CA LEU A 13 -12.68 3.88 -12.46
C LEU A 13 -12.02 3.56 -11.13
N LEU A 14 -12.10 4.47 -10.17
CA LEU A 14 -11.56 4.29 -8.83
C LEU A 14 -12.23 3.12 -8.12
N LEU A 15 -13.55 2.99 -8.25
CA LEU A 15 -14.30 1.87 -7.67
C LEU A 15 -13.92 0.53 -8.29
N ARG A 16 -13.71 0.48 -9.60
CA ARG A 16 -13.23 -0.74 -10.30
C ARG A 16 -11.83 -1.12 -9.85
N MET A 17 -10.94 -0.13 -9.71
CA MET A 17 -9.57 -0.36 -9.22
C MET A 17 -9.58 -0.86 -7.78
N LYS A 18 -10.40 -0.26 -6.92
CA LYS A 18 -10.58 -0.69 -5.53
C LYS A 18 -11.07 -2.14 -5.46
N ASP A 19 -12.04 -2.50 -6.30
CA ASP A 19 -12.59 -3.85 -6.36
C ASP A 19 -11.53 -4.87 -6.83
N CYS A 20 -10.74 -4.50 -7.82
CA CYS A 20 -9.65 -5.32 -8.33
C CYS A 20 -8.57 -5.57 -7.27
N VAL A 21 -8.17 -4.52 -6.57
CA VAL A 21 -7.21 -4.61 -5.46
C VAL A 21 -7.77 -5.51 -4.35
N ARG A 22 -9.04 -5.34 -4.01
CA ARG A 22 -9.71 -6.18 -3.02
C ARG A 22 -9.72 -7.65 -3.42
N LYS A 23 -10.07 -7.97 -4.67
CA LYS A 23 -10.07 -9.35 -5.19
C LYS A 23 -8.69 -9.98 -5.18
N SER A 24 -7.65 -9.21 -5.52
CA SER A 24 -6.28 -9.71 -5.49
C SER A 24 -5.79 -9.96 -4.06
N ARG A 25 -6.29 -9.19 -3.09
CA ARG A 25 -5.99 -9.37 -1.66
C ARG A 25 -6.71 -10.57 -1.04
N MET A 26 -7.86 -10.95 -1.56
CA MET A 26 -8.68 -12.03 -1.00
C MET A 26 -8.07 -13.42 -1.13
N ARG A 27 -6.96 -13.56 -1.85
CA ARG A 27 -6.28 -14.86 -2.00
C ARG A 27 -5.47 -15.28 -0.78
N SER A 28 -5.29 -14.37 0.21
CA SER A 28 -4.63 -14.70 1.47
C SER A 28 -5.04 -13.67 2.53
N ASP A 29 -5.74 -14.12 3.55
CA ASP A 29 -6.39 -13.28 4.55
C ASP A 29 -5.44 -12.36 5.32
N ASP A 30 -4.19 -12.78 5.54
CA ASP A 30 -3.19 -11.99 6.28
C ASP A 30 -2.33 -11.10 5.38
N ASN A 31 -2.26 -11.37 4.09
CA ASN A 31 -1.32 -10.69 3.19
C ASN A 31 -1.72 -9.24 2.86
N GLY A 32 -3.00 -8.91 2.93
CA GLY A 32 -3.46 -7.55 2.70
C GLY A 32 -2.95 -6.56 3.72
N LYS A 33 -2.93 -6.94 4.98
CA LYS A 33 -2.41 -6.12 6.08
C LYS A 33 -0.90 -6.02 6.03
N THR A 34 -0.22 -7.12 5.76
CA THR A 34 1.22 -7.15 5.57
C THR A 34 1.64 -6.25 4.42
N PHE A 35 0.96 -6.35 3.28
CA PHE A 35 1.21 -5.48 2.13
C PHE A 35 1.02 -4.00 2.47
N LEU A 36 -0.04 -3.65 3.20
CA LEU A 36 -0.31 -2.28 3.63
C LEU A 36 0.85 -1.73 4.48
N VAL A 37 1.33 -2.50 5.43
CA VAL A 37 2.44 -2.11 6.31
C VAL A 37 3.73 -1.97 5.50
N LEU A 38 4.09 -2.99 4.74
CA LEU A 38 5.35 -2.99 3.98
C LEU A 38 5.37 -1.89 2.92
N SER A 39 4.27 -1.67 2.21
CA SER A 39 4.20 -0.61 1.20
C SER A 39 4.25 0.79 1.83
N SER A 40 3.60 0.98 2.97
CA SER A 40 3.64 2.25 3.70
C SER A 40 5.05 2.56 4.22
N LEU A 41 5.75 1.56 4.74
CA LEU A 41 7.14 1.69 5.20
C LEU A 41 8.07 2.04 4.04
N SER A 42 7.94 1.34 2.93
CA SER A 42 8.77 1.56 1.74
C SER A 42 8.56 2.95 1.17
N GLU A 43 7.32 3.38 1.04
CA GLU A 43 6.99 4.71 0.56
C GLU A 43 7.50 5.81 1.48
N TYR A 44 7.32 5.65 2.78
CA TYR A 44 7.80 6.60 3.77
C TYR A 44 9.32 6.77 3.70
N GLN A 45 10.05 5.66 3.68
CA GLN A 45 11.51 5.66 3.60
C GLN A 45 12.00 6.32 2.29
N SER A 46 11.31 6.06 1.19
CA SER A 46 11.64 6.66 -0.12
C SER A 46 11.41 8.17 -0.12
N ARG A 47 10.34 8.65 0.50
CA ARG A 47 9.98 10.09 0.51
C ARG A 47 10.75 10.88 1.54
N ILE A 48 10.92 10.35 2.73
CA ILE A 48 11.49 11.07 3.89
C ILE A 48 12.99 10.80 4.04
N GLY A 49 13.47 9.65 3.55
CA GLY A 49 14.89 9.30 3.60
C GLY A 49 15.33 8.61 4.88
N ARG A 50 14.39 8.24 5.75
CA ARG A 50 14.66 7.48 6.98
C ARG A 50 13.55 6.49 7.27
N PRO A 51 13.80 5.45 8.10
CA PRO A 51 12.76 4.53 8.52
C PRO A 51 11.65 5.21 9.31
N ALA A 52 10.42 4.73 9.17
CA ALA A 52 9.27 5.24 9.91
C ALA A 52 9.26 4.71 11.35
N THR A 53 8.78 5.53 12.28
CA THR A 53 8.46 5.10 13.63
C THR A 53 7.08 4.44 13.67
N VAL A 54 6.77 3.70 14.74
CA VAL A 54 5.45 3.09 14.93
C VAL A 54 4.34 4.15 14.90
N SER A 55 4.59 5.31 15.52
CA SER A 55 3.64 6.44 15.52
C SER A 55 3.39 6.98 14.12
N GLU A 56 4.43 7.07 13.31
CA GLU A 56 4.31 7.53 11.91
C GLU A 56 3.54 6.54 11.04
N ILE A 57 3.74 5.25 11.27
CA ILE A 57 2.96 4.19 10.59
C ILE A 57 1.47 4.30 10.96
N ALA A 58 1.17 4.53 12.24
CA ALA A 58 -0.20 4.73 12.69
C ALA A 58 -0.85 5.92 11.99
N HIS A 59 -0.11 7.02 11.85
CA HIS A 59 -0.59 8.21 11.15
C HIS A 59 -0.84 7.94 9.66
N ILE A 60 0.08 7.27 8.98
CA ILE A 60 -0.04 6.97 7.54
C ILE A 60 -1.20 6.02 7.25
N THR A 61 -1.34 4.97 8.06
CA THR A 61 -2.35 3.94 7.84
C THR A 61 -3.74 4.33 8.36
N GLY A 62 -3.81 5.34 9.22
CA GLY A 62 -5.06 5.74 9.89
C GLY A 62 -5.50 4.76 10.98
N LEU A 63 -4.63 3.82 11.37
CA LEU A 63 -4.92 2.86 12.42
C LEU A 63 -4.53 3.38 13.80
N ALA A 64 -5.22 2.94 14.83
CA ALA A 64 -4.85 3.24 16.21
C ALA A 64 -3.52 2.61 16.56
N LEU A 65 -2.71 3.28 17.39
CA LEU A 65 -1.37 2.83 17.76
C LEU A 65 -1.32 1.38 18.28
N PRO A 66 -2.24 0.95 19.17
CA PRO A 66 -2.27 -0.45 19.61
C PRO A 66 -2.51 -1.44 18.47
N ASN A 67 -3.33 -1.09 17.48
CA ASN A 67 -3.61 -1.93 16.33
C ASN A 67 -2.39 -2.08 15.43
N VAL A 68 -1.65 -0.99 15.21
CA VAL A 68 -0.38 -1.03 14.46
C VAL A 68 0.61 -1.96 15.15
N SER A 69 0.78 -1.83 16.45
CA SER A 69 1.71 -2.67 17.22
C SER A 69 1.35 -4.16 17.09
N ARG A 70 0.06 -4.49 17.12
CA ARG A 70 -0.40 -5.88 16.91
C ARG A 70 -0.15 -6.38 15.51
N LEU A 71 -0.28 -5.53 14.49
CA LEU A 71 0.00 -5.90 13.10
C LEU A 71 1.48 -6.14 12.87
N LEU A 72 2.34 -5.36 13.50
CA LEU A 72 3.79 -5.45 13.32
C LEU A 72 4.37 -6.73 13.90
N THR A 73 3.83 -7.23 15.00
CA THR A 73 4.38 -8.41 15.70
C THR A 73 4.47 -9.65 14.81
N PRO A 74 3.41 -10.11 14.14
CA PRO A 74 3.52 -11.27 13.26
C PRO A 74 4.41 -11.03 12.04
N ILE A 75 4.46 -9.80 11.55
CA ILE A 75 5.32 -9.43 10.40
C ILE A 75 6.79 -9.49 10.82
N GLU A 76 7.11 -9.02 12.02
CA GLU A 76 8.44 -9.14 12.60
C GLU A 76 8.83 -10.60 12.83
N GLN A 77 7.92 -11.41 13.35
CA GLN A 77 8.15 -12.83 13.57
C GLN A 77 8.44 -13.60 12.29
N GLN A 78 7.87 -13.16 11.17
CA GLN A 78 8.13 -13.72 9.84
C GLN A 78 9.49 -13.24 9.27
N GLY A 79 10.18 -12.35 9.93
CA GLY A 79 11.46 -11.82 9.49
C GLY A 79 11.37 -10.77 8.40
N LEU A 80 10.19 -10.18 8.17
CA LEU A 80 9.96 -9.20 7.10
C LEU A 80 10.29 -7.77 7.52
N ILE A 81 10.27 -7.49 8.81
CA ILE A 81 10.64 -6.21 9.41
C ILE A 81 11.49 -6.43 10.66
N GLU A 82 12.21 -5.38 11.04
CA GLU A 82 12.97 -5.33 12.31
C GLU A 82 12.61 -4.04 13.05
N ARG A 83 12.47 -4.16 14.37
CA ARG A 83 12.30 -3.01 15.25
C ARG A 83 13.67 -2.57 15.73
N VAL A 84 13.99 -1.30 15.52
CA VAL A 84 15.23 -0.70 15.99
C VAL A 84 14.88 0.38 17.00
N LYS A 85 15.34 0.19 18.22
CA LYS A 85 15.11 1.15 19.30
C LYS A 85 16.19 2.22 19.27
N GLU A 86 15.77 3.47 19.10
CA GLU A 86 16.63 4.64 19.14
C GLU A 86 16.13 5.61 20.22
N GLY A 87 16.74 5.60 21.40
CA GLY A 87 16.27 6.38 22.53
C GLY A 87 14.87 5.95 22.96
N ARG A 88 13.87 6.85 22.87
CA ARG A 88 12.47 6.59 23.20
C ARG A 88 11.65 6.17 21.98
N SER A 89 12.22 6.29 20.78
CA SER A 89 11.54 5.97 19.53
C SER A 89 11.88 4.56 19.09
N VAL A 90 10.90 3.91 18.47
CA VAL A 90 11.09 2.61 17.80
C VAL A 90 10.85 2.82 16.31
N SER A 91 11.91 2.65 15.53
CA SER A 91 11.86 2.68 14.08
C SER A 91 11.66 1.28 13.52
N ILE A 92 10.96 1.19 12.41
CA ILE A 92 10.66 -0.07 11.73
C ILE A 92 11.42 -0.11 10.42
N ILE A 93 12.24 -1.13 10.25
CA ILE A 93 13.06 -1.34 9.06
C ILE A 93 12.52 -2.55 8.31
N ILE A 94 12.35 -2.41 6.98
CA ILE A 94 12.03 -3.56 6.12
C ILE A 94 13.31 -4.34 5.88
N THR A 95 13.27 -5.65 6.13
CA THR A 95 14.39 -6.53 5.84
C THR A 95 14.48 -6.83 4.34
N GLU A 96 15.59 -7.43 3.91
CA GLU A 96 15.74 -7.90 2.54
C GLU A 96 14.62 -8.87 2.15
N GLN A 97 14.25 -9.76 3.07
CA GLN A 97 13.14 -10.70 2.90
C GLN A 97 11.80 -9.96 2.79
N GLY A 98 11.60 -8.91 3.58
CA GLY A 98 10.43 -8.05 3.51
C GLY A 98 10.31 -7.34 2.17
N ASN A 99 11.41 -6.84 1.64
CA ASN A 99 11.44 -6.23 0.31
C ASN A 99 11.09 -7.23 -0.79
N ALA A 100 11.55 -8.47 -0.68
CA ALA A 100 11.22 -9.52 -1.64
C ALA A 100 9.72 -9.84 -1.64
N VAL A 101 9.12 -9.95 -0.45
CA VAL A 101 7.67 -10.17 -0.31
C VAL A 101 6.88 -8.99 -0.87
N LEU A 102 7.33 -7.77 -0.59
CA LEU A 102 6.67 -6.55 -1.10
C LEU A 102 6.70 -6.51 -2.63
N ALA A 103 7.84 -6.82 -3.25
CA ALA A 103 7.98 -6.86 -4.70
C ALA A 103 7.05 -7.91 -5.32
N ASP A 104 6.98 -9.08 -4.73
CA ASP A 104 6.12 -10.20 -5.18
C ASP A 104 4.65 -9.82 -5.12
N GLN A 105 4.21 -9.24 -4.00
CA GLN A 105 2.83 -8.79 -3.83
C GLN A 105 2.48 -7.61 -4.76
N ARG A 106 3.44 -6.73 -5.01
CA ARG A 106 3.28 -5.63 -5.96
C ARG A 106 3.06 -6.17 -7.37
N ASP A 107 3.82 -7.17 -7.79
CA ASP A 107 3.67 -7.79 -9.10
C ASP A 107 2.30 -8.43 -9.26
N VAL A 108 1.82 -9.16 -8.25
CA VAL A 108 0.46 -9.73 -8.24
C VAL A 108 -0.60 -8.64 -8.37
N MET A 109 -0.44 -7.55 -7.65
CA MET A 109 -1.36 -6.41 -7.69
C MET A 109 -1.35 -5.74 -9.06
N LEU A 110 -0.16 -5.54 -9.65
CA LEU A 110 -0.02 -4.92 -10.97
C LEU A 110 -0.65 -5.79 -12.06
N GLU A 111 -0.49 -7.10 -11.98
CA GLU A 111 -1.16 -8.03 -12.92
C GLU A 111 -2.69 -7.91 -12.81
N GLY A 112 -3.21 -7.88 -11.57
CA GLY A 112 -4.63 -7.71 -11.33
C GLY A 112 -5.17 -6.38 -11.85
N LEU A 113 -4.45 -5.29 -11.58
CA LEU A 113 -4.80 -3.95 -12.09
C LEU A 113 -4.69 -3.89 -13.61
N GLY A 114 -3.64 -4.50 -14.19
CA GLY A 114 -3.46 -4.57 -15.63
C GLY A 114 -4.62 -5.24 -16.33
N ARG A 115 -5.14 -6.33 -15.76
CA ARG A 115 -6.33 -7.01 -16.30
C ARG A 115 -7.58 -6.12 -16.20
N ALA A 116 -7.77 -5.44 -15.09
CA ALA A 116 -8.90 -4.52 -14.90
C ALA A 116 -8.80 -3.33 -15.85
N LEU A 117 -7.60 -2.76 -16.02
CA LEU A 117 -7.35 -1.65 -16.94
C LEU A 117 -7.47 -2.09 -18.41
N GLY A 118 -7.17 -3.34 -18.73
CA GLY A 118 -7.34 -3.91 -20.05
C GLY A 118 -8.79 -3.96 -20.52
N GLU A 119 -9.76 -3.91 -19.60
CA GLU A 119 -11.18 -3.80 -19.92
C GLU A 119 -11.59 -2.37 -20.28
N LEU A 120 -10.72 -1.39 -20.04
CA LEU A 120 -10.95 0.00 -20.37
C LEU A 120 -10.39 0.32 -21.76
N GLY A 121 -11.07 1.18 -22.49
CA GLY A 121 -10.54 1.71 -23.74
C GLY A 121 -9.36 2.66 -23.50
N ASP A 122 -8.54 2.84 -24.50
CA ASP A 122 -7.37 3.72 -24.42
C ASP A 122 -7.75 5.16 -24.02
N ASP A 123 -8.89 5.65 -24.49
CA ASP A 123 -9.39 6.97 -24.15
C ASP A 123 -9.72 7.09 -22.66
N GLU A 124 -10.28 6.04 -22.08
CA GLU A 124 -10.60 6.00 -20.64
C GLU A 124 -9.33 5.97 -19.79
N LEU A 125 -8.30 5.23 -20.23
CA LEU A 125 -6.99 5.18 -19.58
C LEU A 125 -6.30 6.53 -19.62
N GLU A 126 -6.31 7.20 -20.76
CA GLU A 126 -5.74 8.54 -20.90
C GLU A 126 -6.45 9.54 -19.98
N ALA A 127 -7.77 9.47 -19.90
CA ALA A 127 -8.56 10.32 -19.00
C ALA A 127 -8.20 10.07 -17.54
N TYR A 128 -7.98 8.80 -17.15
CA TYR A 128 -7.55 8.45 -15.81
C TYR A 128 -6.17 9.02 -15.49
N PHE A 129 -5.20 8.85 -16.37
CA PHE A 129 -3.86 9.37 -16.17
C PHE A 129 -3.84 10.90 -16.09
N ALA A 130 -4.65 11.57 -16.88
CA ALA A 130 -4.77 13.03 -16.84
C ALA A 130 -5.31 13.54 -15.48
N ILE A 131 -6.16 12.75 -14.82
CA ILE A 131 -6.72 13.09 -13.50
C ILE A 131 -5.69 12.87 -12.38
N THR A 132 -4.81 11.87 -12.53
CA THR A 132 -3.82 11.49 -11.50
C THR A 132 -2.51 12.25 -11.62
N GLU A 133 -2.27 12.92 -12.71
CA GLU A 133 -1.16 13.86 -12.88
C GLU A 133 -1.47 15.19 -12.21
#